data_b39151f96801fcaeccb42fc5b7800671
#
_entry.id   b39151f96801fcaeccb42fc5b7800671
#
_cell.length_a   1.000
_cell.length_b   1.000
_cell.length_c   1.000
_cell.angle_alpha   90.00
_cell.angle_beta   90.00
_cell.angle_gamma   90.00
#
_symmetry.space_group_name_H-M   'P 1'
#
loop_
_entity.id
_entity.type
_entity.pdbx_description
1 polymer ?
#
loop_
_entity_poly.entity_id
_entity_poly.type
_entity_poly.pdbx_seq_one_letter_code
_entity_poly.pdbx_strand_id
1 'polypeptide(L)'
;MDAAQTQIERQRMDVDIVCVGFGPATAGFLTTLSKQLVNADGTPAVESATAPGMPPQVLCYERADDIGFGVSGVVTKARALRATFSDLDQAQIPMTAPVGEEKVLYLLDPVGASRRSATLRAADAMIRTIKWALPVEHDALNLPWTPSFLHKEGGLILSMGQFM
;
A
#
# COMPACT_ATOMS: atom_id res chain seq x y z
N MET A 1 22.23 -33.12 29.12
CA MET A 1 22.08 -32.96 27.67
C MET A 1 22.35 -31.49 27.37
N ASP A 2 23.60 -31.17 27.04
CA ASP A 2 23.97 -29.83 26.63
C ASP A 2 23.36 -29.54 25.26
N ALA A 3 22.46 -28.56 25.22
CA ALA A 3 21.98 -28.00 23.94
C ALA A 3 23.17 -27.27 23.29
N ALA A 4 23.77 -27.90 22.29
CA ALA A 4 24.79 -27.26 21.48
C ALA A 4 24.16 -25.97 20.92
N GLN A 5 24.58 -24.82 21.44
CA GLN A 5 24.23 -23.52 20.86
C GLN A 5 24.84 -23.48 19.45
N THR A 6 24.00 -23.63 18.45
CA THR A 6 24.42 -23.45 17.07
C THR A 6 24.90 -22.01 16.93
N GLN A 7 26.20 -21.82 16.83
CA GLN A 7 26.81 -20.52 16.65
C GLN A 7 26.44 -20.04 15.25
N ILE A 8 25.54 -19.08 15.19
CA ILE A 8 25.12 -18.47 13.91
C ILE A 8 26.28 -17.62 13.41
N GLU A 9 26.88 -18.03 12.29
CA GLU A 9 27.89 -17.25 11.61
C GLU A 9 27.22 -16.01 10.98
N ARG A 10 27.62 -14.83 11.47
CA ARG A 10 27.09 -13.55 10.98
C ARG A 10 28.02 -12.98 9.90
N GLN A 11 27.51 -12.89 8.69
CA GLN A 11 28.21 -12.17 7.62
C GLN A 11 28.13 -10.67 7.88
N ARG A 12 29.24 -9.97 7.69
CA ARG A 12 29.32 -8.53 7.77
C ARG A 12 29.53 -7.96 6.35
N MET A 13 28.71 -6.99 5.99
CA MET A 13 28.84 -6.22 4.76
C MET A 13 28.88 -4.74 5.13
N ASP A 14 29.81 -4.01 4.57
CA ASP A 14 29.88 -2.55 4.70
C ASP A 14 29.21 -1.93 3.47
N VAL A 15 28.14 -1.16 3.69
CA VAL A 15 27.35 -0.49 2.64
C VAL A 15 26.99 0.92 3.08
N ASP A 16 26.66 1.79 2.14
CA ASP A 16 26.34 3.19 2.45
C ASP A 16 24.91 3.36 2.97
N ILE A 17 23.98 2.57 2.43
CA ILE A 17 22.55 2.65 2.77
C ILE A 17 21.99 1.25 3.00
N VAL A 18 21.30 1.09 4.13
CA VAL A 18 20.54 -0.14 4.42
C VAL A 18 19.07 0.20 4.48
N CYS A 19 18.26 -0.48 3.64
CA CYS A 19 16.81 -0.44 3.69
C CYS A 19 16.29 -1.72 4.33
N VAL A 20 15.40 -1.59 5.30
CA VAL A 20 14.76 -2.73 5.96
C VAL A 20 13.28 -2.76 5.60
N GLY A 21 12.91 -3.75 4.81
CA GLY A 21 11.60 -3.90 4.18
C GLY A 21 11.53 -3.21 2.81
N PHE A 22 11.05 -3.94 1.80
CA PHE A 22 10.79 -3.40 0.47
C PHE A 22 9.31 -3.16 0.27
N GLY A 23 8.81 -2.10 0.89
CA GLY A 23 7.45 -1.61 0.71
C GLY A 23 7.38 -0.39 -0.22
N PRO A 24 6.18 0.16 -0.47
CA PRO A 24 5.99 1.32 -1.36
C PRO A 24 6.85 2.53 -0.99
N ALA A 25 7.13 2.73 0.29
CA ALA A 25 7.99 3.81 0.76
C ALA A 25 9.45 3.61 0.32
N THR A 26 9.99 2.40 0.51
CA THR A 26 11.35 2.06 0.07
C THR A 26 11.45 2.08 -1.44
N ALA A 27 10.48 1.54 -2.17
CA ALA A 27 10.44 1.58 -3.62
C ALA A 27 10.45 3.03 -4.15
N GLY A 28 9.61 3.91 -3.60
CA GLY A 28 9.58 5.33 -3.95
C GLY A 28 10.87 6.07 -3.60
N PHE A 29 11.46 5.77 -2.45
CA PHE A 29 12.76 6.31 -2.04
C PHE A 29 13.86 5.90 -3.02
N LEU A 30 14.01 4.61 -3.32
CA LEU A 30 15.06 4.10 -4.21
C LEU A 30 14.87 4.61 -5.64
N THR A 31 13.64 4.69 -6.14
CA THR A 31 13.35 5.26 -7.46
C THR A 31 13.73 6.74 -7.54
N THR A 32 13.46 7.51 -6.48
CA THR A 32 13.84 8.92 -6.43
C THR A 32 15.36 9.09 -6.30
N LEU A 33 15.97 8.28 -5.44
CA LEU A 33 17.41 8.28 -5.21
C LEU A 33 18.16 7.92 -6.49
N SER A 34 17.76 6.87 -7.20
CA SER A 34 18.43 6.41 -8.42
C SER A 34 18.55 7.49 -9.49
N LYS A 35 17.56 8.38 -9.58
CA LYS A 35 17.58 9.53 -10.50
C LYS A 35 18.61 10.60 -10.11
N GLN A 36 19.11 10.60 -8.87
CA GLN A 36 20.01 11.59 -8.33
C GLN A 36 21.43 11.06 -8.10
N LEU A 37 21.64 9.75 -8.24
CA LEU A 37 22.94 9.12 -8.00
C LEU A 37 23.93 9.26 -9.17
N VAL A 38 23.42 9.52 -10.36
CA VAL A 38 24.22 9.55 -11.58
C VAL A 38 23.95 10.86 -12.33
N ASN A 39 25.02 11.53 -12.71
CA ASN A 39 24.97 12.73 -13.56
C ASN A 39 24.57 12.35 -15.01
N ALA A 40 24.25 13.35 -15.83
CA ALA A 40 23.88 13.16 -17.23
C ALA A 40 25.01 12.53 -18.07
N ASP A 41 26.26 12.68 -17.65
CA ASP A 41 27.44 12.09 -18.30
C ASP A 41 27.78 10.66 -17.82
N GLY A 42 26.95 10.08 -16.94
CA GLY A 42 27.13 8.75 -16.40
C GLY A 42 28.08 8.67 -15.18
N THR A 43 28.63 9.79 -14.74
CA THR A 43 29.48 9.81 -13.54
C THR A 43 28.62 9.79 -12.27
N PRO A 44 29.12 9.24 -11.14
CA PRO A 44 28.43 9.31 -9.87
C PRO A 44 28.24 10.77 -9.42
N ALA A 45 27.01 11.16 -9.08
CA ALA A 45 26.72 12.47 -8.49
C ALA A 45 27.14 12.54 -7.02
N VAL A 46 27.15 11.37 -6.36
CA VAL A 46 27.62 11.17 -4.99
C VAL A 46 28.46 9.91 -4.99
N GLU A 47 29.66 9.96 -4.41
CA GLU A 47 30.51 8.79 -4.30
C GLU A 47 30.19 7.96 -3.05
N SER A 48 30.34 6.65 -3.18
CA SER A 48 30.24 5.71 -2.08
C SER A 48 31.35 5.94 -1.05
N ALA A 49 31.01 5.95 0.23
CA ALA A 49 32.00 5.98 1.31
C ALA A 49 32.69 4.61 1.51
N THR A 50 32.02 3.52 1.11
CA THR A 50 32.53 2.15 1.24
C THR A 50 33.25 1.65 0.00
N ALA A 51 32.97 2.24 -1.19
CA ALA A 51 33.58 1.88 -2.48
C ALA A 51 33.88 3.15 -3.29
N PRO A 52 35.03 3.84 -3.03
CA PRO A 52 35.40 5.07 -3.72
C PRO A 52 35.37 4.93 -5.25
N GLY A 53 34.86 5.94 -5.94
CA GLY A 53 34.70 5.94 -7.40
C GLY A 53 33.43 5.23 -7.90
N MET A 54 32.64 4.64 -7.00
CA MET A 54 31.37 4.03 -7.31
C MET A 54 30.19 4.86 -6.74
N PRO A 55 28.99 4.74 -7.29
CA PRO A 55 27.81 5.31 -6.64
C PRO A 55 27.52 4.60 -5.31
N PRO A 56 26.77 5.24 -4.39
CA PRO A 56 26.44 4.66 -3.09
C PRO A 56 25.90 3.25 -3.19
N GLN A 57 26.45 2.36 -2.36
CA GLN A 57 26.04 0.95 -2.29
C GLN A 57 24.80 0.83 -1.42
N VAL A 58 23.71 0.27 -1.99
CA VAL A 58 22.45 0.12 -1.29
C VAL A 58 22.15 -1.34 -1.08
N LEU A 59 21.87 -1.73 0.16
CA LEU A 59 21.40 -3.06 0.51
C LEU A 59 19.97 -2.97 1.02
N CYS A 60 19.09 -3.79 0.45
CA CYS A 60 17.70 -3.87 0.88
C CYS A 60 17.38 -5.27 1.38
N TYR A 61 16.86 -5.37 2.60
CA TYR A 61 16.35 -6.61 3.18
C TYR A 61 14.84 -6.64 3.11
N GLU A 62 14.28 -7.69 2.51
CA GLU A 62 12.85 -7.98 2.55
C GLU A 62 12.62 -9.31 3.27
N ARG A 63 11.61 -9.33 4.14
CA ARG A 63 11.25 -10.54 4.90
C ARG A 63 10.35 -11.48 4.12
N ALA A 64 9.53 -10.93 3.23
CA ALA A 64 8.60 -11.71 2.44
C ALA A 64 9.33 -12.46 1.31
N ASP A 65 8.74 -13.55 0.87
CA ASP A 65 9.27 -14.37 -0.23
C ASP A 65 9.17 -13.64 -1.58
N ASP A 66 8.31 -12.62 -1.68
CA ASP A 66 8.12 -11.81 -2.87
C ASP A 66 7.77 -10.36 -2.52
N ILE A 67 8.08 -9.44 -3.42
CA ILE A 67 7.82 -8.01 -3.29
C ILE A 67 6.30 -7.77 -3.39
N GLY A 68 5.78 -6.94 -2.48
CA GLY A 68 4.35 -6.62 -2.45
C GLY A 68 3.43 -7.72 -1.92
N PHE A 69 3.97 -8.82 -1.40
CA PHE A 69 3.22 -9.97 -0.92
C PHE A 69 2.17 -9.64 0.15
N GLY A 70 2.43 -8.67 1.00
CA GLY A 70 1.54 -8.31 2.12
C GLY A 70 0.30 -7.49 1.72
N VAL A 71 0.24 -6.92 0.52
CA VAL A 71 -0.83 -6.02 0.07
C VAL A 71 -1.20 -6.30 -1.38
N SER A 72 -2.32 -6.97 -1.59
CA SER A 72 -2.76 -7.37 -2.93
C SER A 72 -3.35 -6.21 -3.74
N GLY A 73 -4.08 -5.29 -3.11
CA GLY A 73 -4.74 -4.18 -3.79
C GLY A 73 -4.80 -2.91 -2.95
N VAL A 74 -4.69 -1.78 -3.60
CA VAL A 74 -4.72 -0.46 -2.97
C VAL A 74 -5.59 0.50 -3.77
N VAL A 75 -6.36 1.33 -3.06
CA VAL A 75 -7.03 2.49 -3.63
C VAL A 75 -6.32 3.75 -3.14
N THR A 76 -5.77 4.53 -4.06
CA THR A 76 -4.97 5.72 -3.72
C THR A 76 -5.34 6.92 -4.57
N LYS A 77 -5.16 8.13 -4.02
CA LYS A 77 -5.23 9.36 -4.83
C LYS A 77 -4.05 9.53 -5.80
N ALA A 78 -3.05 8.67 -5.71
CA ALA A 78 -1.88 8.60 -6.59
C ALA A 78 -1.09 9.91 -6.75
N ARG A 79 -1.18 10.85 -5.81
CA ARG A 79 -0.47 12.15 -5.90
C ARG A 79 1.05 11.97 -5.94
N ALA A 80 1.59 11.19 -5.01
CA ALA A 80 3.01 10.91 -4.94
C ALA A 80 3.48 10.12 -6.17
N LEU A 81 2.66 9.16 -6.62
CA LEU A 81 2.93 8.39 -7.83
C LEU A 81 3.08 9.30 -9.05
N ARG A 82 2.12 10.19 -9.27
CA ARG A 82 2.16 11.16 -10.38
C ARG A 82 3.31 12.16 -10.27
N ALA A 83 3.71 12.53 -9.05
CA ALA A 83 4.85 13.40 -8.83
C ALA A 83 6.20 12.71 -9.13
N THR A 84 6.32 11.43 -8.77
CA THR A 84 7.54 10.63 -8.99
C THR A 84 7.69 10.18 -10.45
N PHE A 85 6.57 9.86 -11.09
CA PHE A 85 6.47 9.36 -12.47
C PHE A 85 5.57 10.27 -13.29
N SER A 86 6.03 11.51 -13.55
CA SER A 86 5.24 12.52 -14.30
C SER A 86 4.87 12.07 -15.70
N ASP A 87 5.72 11.24 -16.31
CA ASP A 87 5.61 10.81 -17.70
C ASP A 87 4.94 9.42 -17.82
N LEU A 88 4.55 8.82 -16.69
CA LEU A 88 3.93 7.51 -16.69
C LEU A 88 2.45 7.61 -17.07
N ASP A 89 2.11 7.04 -18.21
CA ASP A 89 0.72 6.85 -18.58
C ASP A 89 0.07 5.82 -17.63
N GLN A 90 -1.12 6.14 -17.15
CA GLN A 90 -1.90 5.24 -16.30
C GLN A 90 -2.11 3.86 -16.95
N ALA A 91 -2.25 3.80 -18.26
CA ALA A 91 -2.39 2.56 -19.03
C ALA A 91 -1.16 1.65 -18.95
N GLN A 92 0.00 2.19 -18.59
CA GLN A 92 1.26 1.44 -18.46
C GLN A 92 1.43 0.80 -17.08
N ILE A 93 0.61 1.20 -16.10
CA ILE A 93 0.66 0.61 -14.76
C ILE A 93 -0.11 -0.71 -14.78
N PRO A 94 0.55 -1.86 -14.49
CA PRO A 94 -0.11 -3.15 -14.54
C PRO A 94 -1.30 -3.24 -13.61
N MET A 95 -2.39 -3.86 -14.07
CA MET A 95 -3.61 -4.11 -13.29
C MET A 95 -4.16 -2.86 -12.59
N THR A 96 -4.14 -1.74 -13.28
CA THR A 96 -4.63 -0.46 -12.77
C THR A 96 -5.99 -0.13 -13.36
N ALA A 97 -6.88 0.41 -12.52
CA ALA A 97 -8.16 0.95 -12.94
C ALA A 97 -8.40 2.33 -12.27
N PRO A 98 -9.08 3.27 -12.95
CA PRO A 98 -9.50 4.50 -12.30
C PRO A 98 -10.58 4.20 -11.25
N VAL A 99 -10.61 5.02 -10.18
CA VAL A 99 -11.74 5.01 -9.25
C VAL A 99 -12.95 5.59 -9.97
N GLY A 100 -13.97 4.76 -10.15
CA GLY A 100 -15.24 5.16 -10.77
C GLY A 100 -16.20 5.70 -9.73
N GLU A 101 -16.97 4.81 -9.12
CA GLU A 101 -17.99 5.14 -8.13
C GLU A 101 -17.54 4.73 -6.72
N GLU A 102 -17.79 5.60 -5.75
CA GLU A 102 -17.54 5.34 -4.34
C GLU A 102 -18.86 5.23 -3.59
N LYS A 103 -19.03 4.16 -2.82
CA LYS A 103 -20.19 3.96 -1.96
C LYS A 103 -19.75 3.58 -0.55
N VAL A 104 -20.41 4.13 0.44
CA VAL A 104 -20.28 3.71 1.83
C VAL A 104 -21.50 2.92 2.21
N LEU A 105 -21.30 1.65 2.49
CA LEU A 105 -22.36 0.72 2.85
C LEU A 105 -22.28 0.40 4.35
N TYR A 106 -23.38 0.63 5.04
CA TYR A 106 -23.57 0.12 6.40
C TYR A 106 -24.26 -1.23 6.32
N LEU A 107 -23.54 -2.28 6.64
CA LEU A 107 -24.06 -3.65 6.61
C LEU A 107 -24.93 -3.89 7.86
N LEU A 108 -26.18 -4.22 7.64
CA LEU A 108 -27.08 -4.68 8.70
C LEU A 108 -26.68 -6.11 9.11
N ASP A 109 -26.91 -6.45 10.37
CA ASP A 109 -26.62 -7.79 10.89
C ASP A 109 -27.89 -8.63 11.00
N PRO A 110 -28.25 -9.38 9.94
CA PRO A 110 -29.51 -10.12 9.90
C PRO A 110 -29.55 -11.31 10.85
N VAL A 111 -28.40 -11.87 11.20
CA VAL A 111 -28.31 -13.11 12.01
C VAL A 111 -27.79 -12.89 13.42
N GLY A 112 -27.45 -11.64 13.79
CA GLY A 112 -26.91 -11.31 15.09
C GLY A 112 -25.49 -11.88 15.34
N ALA A 113 -24.76 -12.18 14.27
CA ALA A 113 -23.42 -12.76 14.34
C ALA A 113 -22.35 -11.72 14.70
N SER A 114 -22.63 -10.43 14.49
CA SER A 114 -21.69 -9.36 14.83
C SER A 114 -21.62 -9.14 16.34
N ARG A 115 -20.47 -8.66 16.81
CA ARG A 115 -20.26 -8.26 18.22
C ARG A 115 -20.81 -6.87 18.53
N ARG A 116 -21.84 -6.43 17.84
CA ARG A 116 -22.48 -5.12 18.06
C ARG A 116 -23.19 -5.04 19.41
N SER A 117 -23.22 -3.84 19.98
CA SER A 117 -23.98 -3.57 21.20
C SER A 117 -25.49 -3.81 20.99
N ALA A 118 -26.21 -4.03 22.07
CA ALA A 118 -27.68 -4.24 22.01
C ALA A 118 -28.39 -3.05 21.35
N THR A 119 -27.92 -1.83 21.57
CA THR A 119 -28.46 -0.62 20.95
C THR A 119 -28.30 -0.59 19.45
N LEU A 120 -27.11 -0.97 18.93
CA LEU A 120 -26.89 -1.07 17.49
C LEU A 120 -27.71 -2.18 16.85
N ARG A 121 -27.86 -3.32 17.50
CA ARG A 121 -28.73 -4.39 17.03
C ARG A 121 -30.21 -3.99 16.95
N ALA A 122 -30.68 -3.21 17.94
CA ALA A 122 -32.03 -2.65 17.93
C ALA A 122 -32.21 -1.66 16.76
N ALA A 123 -31.21 -0.80 16.53
CA ALA A 123 -31.20 0.11 15.37
C ALA A 123 -31.21 -0.64 14.04
N ASP A 124 -30.41 -1.70 13.87
CA ASP A 124 -30.40 -2.55 12.70
C ASP A 124 -31.79 -3.21 12.45
N ALA A 125 -32.43 -3.69 13.51
CA ALA A 125 -33.77 -4.27 13.42
C ALA A 125 -34.80 -3.21 13.00
N MET A 126 -34.72 -2.00 13.53
CA MET A 126 -35.58 -0.89 13.13
C MET A 126 -35.38 -0.53 11.65
N ILE A 127 -34.15 -0.35 11.21
CA ILE A 127 -33.82 -0.06 9.79
C ILE A 127 -34.41 -1.15 8.88
N ARG A 128 -34.29 -2.41 9.25
CA ARG A 128 -34.84 -3.54 8.47
C ARG A 128 -36.37 -3.51 8.39
N THR A 129 -37.03 -3.04 9.42
CA THR A 129 -38.51 -2.91 9.41
C THR A 129 -38.96 -1.83 8.41
N ILE A 130 -38.20 -0.76 8.25
CA ILE A 130 -38.54 0.36 7.37
C ILE A 130 -37.67 0.37 6.06
N LYS A 131 -37.05 -0.77 5.74
CA LYS A 131 -36.14 -0.86 4.56
C LYS A 131 -36.76 -0.47 3.23
N TRP A 132 -38.12 -0.60 3.11
CA TRP A 132 -38.84 -0.19 1.91
C TRP A 132 -38.78 1.33 1.63
N ALA A 133 -38.56 2.14 2.68
CA ALA A 133 -38.46 3.60 2.58
C ALA A 133 -36.99 4.10 2.57
N LEU A 134 -36.02 3.19 2.68
CA LEU A 134 -34.59 3.51 2.76
C LEU A 134 -33.82 2.87 1.59
N PRO A 135 -32.68 3.43 1.19
CA PRO A 135 -31.81 2.85 0.17
C PRO A 135 -31.07 1.62 0.72
N VAL A 136 -31.81 0.57 1.06
CA VAL A 136 -31.30 -0.70 1.57
C VAL A 136 -31.41 -1.77 0.51
N GLU A 137 -30.27 -2.29 0.07
CA GLU A 137 -30.17 -3.42 -0.84
C GLU A 137 -29.43 -4.57 -0.16
N HIS A 138 -29.96 -5.78 -0.22
CA HIS A 138 -29.32 -6.98 0.32
C HIS A 138 -28.78 -6.82 1.75
N ASP A 139 -29.58 -6.20 2.64
CA ASP A 139 -29.22 -5.87 4.02
C ASP A 139 -28.01 -4.90 4.16
N ALA A 140 -27.72 -4.12 3.13
CA ALA A 140 -26.79 -3.03 3.14
C ALA A 140 -27.49 -1.69 2.96
N LEU A 141 -27.36 -0.78 3.92
CA LEU A 141 -27.86 0.57 3.82
C LEU A 141 -26.79 1.44 3.11
N ASN A 142 -27.15 1.98 1.96
CA ASN A 142 -26.28 2.91 1.26
C ASN A 142 -26.35 4.28 1.94
N LEU A 143 -25.22 4.75 2.44
CA LEU A 143 -25.11 6.08 3.05
C LEU A 143 -25.02 7.15 1.96
N PRO A 144 -25.73 8.29 2.11
CA PRO A 144 -25.82 9.31 1.06
C PRO A 144 -24.54 10.15 0.90
N TRP A 145 -23.50 9.85 1.65
CA TRP A 145 -22.25 10.60 1.63
C TRP A 145 -21.04 9.72 1.97
N THR A 146 -19.92 10.03 1.34
CA THR A 146 -18.61 9.43 1.65
C THR A 146 -17.80 10.40 2.50
N PRO A 147 -17.30 10.00 3.68
CA PRO A 147 -16.41 10.84 4.48
C PRO A 147 -15.19 11.28 3.68
N SER A 148 -14.77 12.54 3.83
CA SER A 148 -13.68 13.14 3.05
C SER A 148 -12.36 12.37 3.11
N PHE A 149 -12.07 11.72 4.25
CA PHE A 149 -10.86 10.90 4.40
C PHE A 149 -10.91 9.56 3.63
N LEU A 150 -12.11 9.06 3.31
CA LEU A 150 -12.31 7.87 2.47
C LEU A 150 -12.41 8.23 0.99
N HIS A 151 -12.71 9.49 0.68
CA HIS A 151 -12.95 9.93 -0.69
C HIS A 151 -11.70 9.82 -1.55
N LYS A 152 -11.78 9.07 -2.65
CA LYS A 152 -10.68 8.74 -3.57
C LYS A 152 -10.98 9.09 -5.03
N GLU A 153 -12.00 9.93 -5.27
CA GLU A 153 -12.33 10.39 -6.62
C GLU A 153 -11.09 10.88 -7.37
N GLY A 154 -10.96 10.50 -8.63
CA GLY A 154 -9.78 10.77 -9.45
C GLY A 154 -8.53 9.97 -9.05
N GLY A 155 -8.67 9.01 -8.13
CA GLY A 155 -7.61 8.11 -7.73
C GLY A 155 -7.49 6.87 -8.62
N LEU A 156 -6.61 5.97 -8.21
CA LEU A 156 -6.33 4.71 -8.88
C LEU A 156 -6.56 3.53 -7.93
N ILE A 157 -7.11 2.48 -8.49
CA ILE A 157 -7.09 1.13 -7.92
C ILE A 157 -5.91 0.41 -8.58
N LEU A 158 -5.00 -0.14 -7.81
CA LEU A 158 -3.83 -0.82 -8.35
C LEU A 158 -3.43 -2.04 -7.53
N SER A 159 -2.79 -3.00 -8.19
CA SER A 159 -2.16 -4.15 -7.53
C SER A 159 -0.77 -3.77 -7.08
N MET A 160 -0.52 -3.77 -5.76
CA MET A 160 0.80 -3.40 -5.24
C MET A 160 1.89 -4.37 -5.67
N GLY A 161 1.62 -5.67 -5.68
CA GLY A 161 2.62 -6.67 -6.10
C GLY A 161 3.06 -6.55 -7.56
N GLN A 162 2.18 -6.05 -8.42
CA GLN A 162 2.52 -5.81 -9.83
C GLN A 162 3.16 -4.44 -10.08
N PHE A 163 2.88 -3.49 -9.17
CA PHE A 163 3.39 -2.13 -9.29
C PHE A 163 4.81 -1.98 -8.72
N MET A 164 5.16 -2.74 -7.70
CA MET A 164 6.47 -2.70 -7.04
C MET A 164 7.51 -3.51 -7.76
#